data_53d8d471e9004376abcbbe39ed709296
#
_entry.id   53d8d471e9004376abcbbe39ed709296
#
_cell.length_a   1.000
_cell.length_b   1.000
_cell.length_c   1.000
_cell.angle_alpha   90.00
_cell.angle_beta   90.00
_cell.angle_gamma   90.00
#
_symmetry.space_group_name_H-M   'P 1'
#
loop_
_entity.id
_entity.type
_entity.pdbx_description
1 polymer ?
#
loop_
_entity_poly.entity_id
_entity_poly.type
_entity_poly.pdbx_seq_one_letter_code
_entity_poly.pdbx_strand_id
1 'polypeptide(L)'
;AQHPPGKFDAQKTFYQVNHHAFMAHAKAVLAYREMGGKGEIGASFAYTPSYAIDCKPINAMAKRDYDELKNFWWMDVYAYGRYPKAAMAYLKKKGYAPEIADGDMDILKKAASEITFMGVNYYQSCVCEYNPMDGVTPYGTMNTTGVKGSAQELGMQGIYKNPANPYLMTTDWDWTIDPMGIRF
;
A
#
# COMPACT_ATOMS: atom_id res chain seq x y z
N ALA A 1 11.56 13.28 1.76
CA ALA A 1 10.94 12.38 2.73
C ALA A 1 11.24 12.83 4.15
N GLN A 2 10.29 12.69 5.07
CA GLN A 2 10.47 13.03 6.49
C GLN A 2 11.29 11.98 7.25
N HIS A 3 11.39 10.78 6.70
CA HIS A 3 12.13 9.67 7.28
C HIS A 3 13.37 9.32 6.45
N PRO A 4 14.40 8.68 7.06
CA PRO A 4 15.53 8.17 6.33
C PRO A 4 15.10 7.29 5.14
N PRO A 5 15.83 7.34 4.03
CA PRO A 5 17.07 8.08 3.75
C PRO A 5 16.90 9.54 3.30
N GLY A 6 15.75 10.17 3.49
CA GLY A 6 15.52 11.56 3.16
C GLY A 6 15.51 11.92 1.66
N LYS A 7 15.36 10.93 0.78
CA LYS A 7 15.32 11.15 -0.66
C LYS A 7 13.96 11.68 -1.12
N PHE A 8 13.99 12.61 -2.07
CA PHE A 8 12.78 13.23 -2.64
C PHE A 8 12.42 12.72 -4.04
N ASP A 9 13.21 11.81 -4.60
CA ASP A 9 12.88 11.11 -5.84
C ASP A 9 11.82 10.06 -5.56
N ALA A 10 10.67 10.55 -5.63
CA ALA A 10 9.54 10.12 -4.90
C ALA A 10 8.99 8.74 -5.31
N GLN A 11 8.47 8.58 -6.53
CA GLN A 11 7.67 7.40 -6.88
C GLN A 11 8.53 6.19 -7.26
N LYS A 12 9.52 6.37 -8.14
CA LYS A 12 10.39 5.27 -8.58
C LYS A 12 11.16 4.70 -7.40
N THR A 13 11.75 5.57 -6.57
CA THR A 13 12.48 5.15 -5.37
C THR A 13 11.57 4.43 -4.37
N PHE A 14 10.34 4.89 -4.18
CA PHE A 14 9.38 4.23 -3.28
C PHE A 14 9.12 2.78 -3.71
N TYR A 15 8.75 2.53 -4.95
CA TYR A 15 8.46 1.18 -5.43
C TYR A 15 9.71 0.30 -5.52
N GLN A 16 10.88 0.87 -5.79
CA GLN A 16 12.15 0.14 -5.73
C GLN A 16 12.49 -0.31 -4.31
N VAL A 17 12.32 0.57 -3.33
CA VAL A 17 12.54 0.23 -1.91
C VAL A 17 11.56 -0.85 -1.44
N ASN A 18 10.30 -0.78 -1.87
CA ASN A 18 9.33 -1.85 -1.58
C ASN A 18 9.78 -3.19 -2.17
N HIS A 19 10.27 -3.21 -3.42
CA HIS A 19 10.78 -4.45 -4.01
C HIS A 19 11.94 -5.02 -3.20
N HIS A 20 12.90 -4.18 -2.79
CA HIS A 20 14.00 -4.63 -1.94
C HIS A 20 13.53 -5.16 -0.58
N ALA A 21 12.51 -4.54 0.02
CA ALA A 21 11.91 -5.02 1.27
C ALA A 21 11.24 -6.39 1.09
N PHE A 22 10.52 -6.59 -0.02
CA PHE A 22 9.95 -7.89 -0.38
C PHE A 22 11.04 -8.96 -0.56
N MET A 23 12.12 -8.63 -1.26
CA MET A 23 13.25 -9.54 -1.46
C MET A 23 13.95 -9.88 -0.15
N ALA A 24 14.15 -8.91 0.73
CA ALA A 24 14.75 -9.15 2.06
C ALA A 24 13.86 -10.10 2.89
N HIS A 25 12.56 -9.87 2.92
CA HIS A 25 11.59 -10.76 3.58
C HIS A 25 11.62 -12.17 2.97
N ALA A 26 11.53 -12.28 1.65
CA ALA A 26 11.53 -13.57 0.96
C ALA A 26 12.79 -14.38 1.26
N LYS A 27 13.96 -13.75 1.19
CA LYS A 27 15.24 -14.40 1.54
C LYS A 27 15.30 -14.83 3.00
N ALA A 28 14.75 -14.03 3.93
CA ALA A 28 14.68 -14.39 5.35
C ALA A 28 13.77 -15.60 5.58
N VAL A 29 12.60 -15.65 4.93
CA VAL A 29 11.67 -16.79 5.01
C VAL A 29 12.36 -18.07 4.51
N LEU A 30 12.99 -18.02 3.35
CA LEU A 30 13.67 -19.18 2.76
C LEU A 30 14.84 -19.65 3.61
N ALA A 31 15.67 -18.72 4.13
CA ALA A 31 16.78 -19.05 5.02
C ALA A 31 16.28 -19.69 6.33
N TYR A 32 15.19 -19.21 6.91
CA TYR A 32 14.58 -19.81 8.09
C TYR A 32 14.16 -21.27 7.84
N ARG A 33 13.54 -21.55 6.69
CA ARG A 33 13.16 -22.93 6.32
C ARG A 33 14.38 -23.82 6.04
N GLU A 34 15.38 -23.28 5.35
CA GLU A 34 16.62 -23.99 5.05
C GLU A 34 17.39 -24.40 6.32
N MET A 35 17.36 -23.58 7.35
CA MET A 35 17.92 -23.91 8.68
C MET A 35 17.06 -24.91 9.47
N GLY A 36 15.99 -25.45 8.90
CA GLY A 36 15.10 -26.42 9.56
C GLY A 36 14.04 -25.77 10.46
N GLY A 37 13.78 -24.48 10.33
CA GLY A 37 12.74 -23.78 11.07
C GLY A 37 11.35 -24.33 10.77
N LYS A 38 10.63 -24.81 11.80
CA LYS A 38 9.30 -25.42 11.72
C LYS A 38 8.18 -24.53 12.26
N GLY A 39 8.54 -23.41 12.89
CA GLY A 39 7.57 -22.46 13.42
C GLY A 39 6.82 -21.68 12.34
N GLU A 40 5.80 -20.97 12.76
CA GLU A 40 5.06 -20.06 11.88
C GLU A 40 5.96 -18.88 11.48
N ILE A 41 5.86 -18.46 10.22
CA ILE A 41 6.58 -17.32 9.68
C ILE A 41 5.70 -16.60 8.67
N GLY A 42 5.72 -15.27 8.68
CA GLY A 42 4.91 -14.48 7.79
C GLY A 42 5.33 -13.01 7.78
N ALA A 43 4.53 -12.19 7.13
CA ALA A 43 4.73 -10.75 7.03
C ALA A 43 3.63 -9.99 7.78
N SER A 44 3.96 -8.79 8.23
CA SER A 44 2.99 -7.82 8.71
C SER A 44 3.11 -6.53 7.89
N PHE A 45 1.99 -5.94 7.53
CA PHE A 45 1.94 -4.71 6.75
C PHE A 45 0.77 -3.81 7.17
N ALA A 46 0.90 -2.51 6.88
CA ALA A 46 -0.18 -1.56 7.11
C ALA A 46 -1.28 -1.74 6.05
N TYR A 47 -2.49 -2.00 6.52
CA TYR A 47 -3.67 -2.16 5.68
C TYR A 47 -4.67 -1.03 5.95
N THR A 48 -5.10 -0.37 4.89
CA THR A 48 -6.08 0.70 4.97
C THR A 48 -7.24 0.38 4.03
N PRO A 49 -8.32 -0.24 4.53
CA PRO A 49 -9.51 -0.52 3.74
C PRO A 49 -10.01 0.76 3.08
N SER A 50 -10.48 0.66 1.84
CA SER A 50 -10.92 1.81 1.08
C SER A 50 -12.38 1.69 0.67
N TYR A 51 -13.10 2.82 0.68
CA TYR A 51 -14.46 2.94 0.17
C TYR A 51 -14.48 3.95 -0.97
N ALA A 52 -15.32 3.72 -1.99
CA ALA A 52 -15.64 4.80 -2.93
C ALA A 52 -16.47 5.87 -2.22
N ILE A 53 -16.22 7.15 -2.50
CA ILE A 53 -16.97 8.25 -1.87
C ILE A 53 -18.47 8.22 -2.22
N ASP A 54 -18.79 7.68 -3.40
CA ASP A 54 -20.15 7.51 -3.90
C ASP A 54 -20.21 6.34 -4.91
N CYS A 55 -21.39 6.08 -5.46
CA CYS A 55 -21.63 5.02 -6.44
C CYS A 55 -21.28 5.40 -7.89
N LYS A 56 -20.62 6.52 -8.16
CA LYS A 56 -20.18 6.85 -9.52
C LYS A 56 -19.13 5.86 -10.00
N PRO A 57 -19.24 5.34 -11.23
CA PRO A 57 -18.27 4.36 -11.76
C PRO A 57 -16.82 4.84 -11.68
N ILE A 58 -16.57 6.13 -11.90
CA ILE A 58 -15.22 6.70 -11.85
C ILE A 58 -14.63 6.65 -10.42
N ASN A 59 -15.46 6.84 -9.38
CA ASN A 59 -15.02 6.75 -7.99
C ASN A 59 -14.83 5.29 -7.54
N ALA A 60 -15.65 4.37 -8.05
CA ALA A 60 -15.44 2.93 -7.87
C ALA A 60 -14.12 2.48 -8.50
N MET A 61 -13.77 3.01 -9.67
CA MET A 61 -12.47 2.78 -10.31
C MET A 61 -11.32 3.36 -9.49
N ALA A 62 -11.47 4.59 -9.00
CA ALA A 62 -10.45 5.23 -8.14
C ALA A 62 -10.19 4.41 -6.87
N LYS A 63 -11.24 3.87 -6.24
CA LYS A 63 -11.12 2.95 -5.10
C LYS A 63 -10.36 1.68 -5.47
N ARG A 64 -10.69 1.05 -6.58
CA ARG A 64 -10.00 -0.14 -7.06
C ARG A 64 -8.52 0.14 -7.32
N ASP A 65 -8.22 1.24 -7.98
CA ASP A 65 -6.83 1.60 -8.31
C ASP A 65 -6.02 1.96 -7.06
N TYR A 66 -6.66 2.54 -6.05
CA TYR A 66 -6.07 2.72 -4.72
C TYR A 66 -5.68 1.36 -4.13
N ASP A 67 -6.60 0.40 -4.09
CA ASP A 67 -6.33 -0.92 -3.51
C ASP A 67 -5.20 -1.65 -4.25
N GLU A 68 -5.19 -1.60 -5.58
CA GLU A 68 -4.12 -2.18 -6.39
C GLU A 68 -2.74 -1.60 -6.06
N LEU A 69 -2.65 -0.27 -5.88
CA LEU A 69 -1.39 0.46 -5.65
C LEU A 69 -0.94 0.49 -4.20
N LYS A 70 -1.86 0.30 -3.25
CA LYS A 70 -1.59 0.42 -1.81
C LYS A 70 -1.73 -0.90 -1.07
N ASN A 71 -2.90 -1.52 -1.10
CA ASN A 71 -3.21 -2.71 -0.32
C ASN A 71 -2.71 -3.98 -1.02
N PHE A 72 -3.14 -4.23 -2.25
CA PHE A 72 -2.77 -5.44 -2.99
C PHE A 72 -1.31 -5.47 -3.41
N TRP A 73 -0.66 -4.29 -3.52
CA TRP A 73 0.78 -4.18 -3.73
C TRP A 73 1.58 -4.98 -2.68
N TRP A 74 1.12 -4.99 -1.43
CA TRP A 74 1.74 -5.78 -0.34
C TRP A 74 1.14 -7.18 -0.26
N MET A 75 -0.18 -7.28 -0.28
CA MET A 75 -0.90 -8.55 -0.10
C MET A 75 -0.54 -9.57 -1.17
N ASP A 76 -0.57 -9.18 -2.46
CA ASP A 76 -0.31 -10.10 -3.56
C ASP A 76 1.14 -10.58 -3.57
N VAL A 77 2.09 -9.71 -3.21
CA VAL A 77 3.50 -10.12 -3.16
C VAL A 77 3.73 -11.10 -2.02
N TYR A 78 3.20 -10.83 -0.83
CA TYR A 78 3.36 -11.76 0.28
C TYR A 78 2.57 -13.05 0.09
N ALA A 79 1.30 -12.98 -0.35
CA ALA A 79 0.43 -14.16 -0.48
C ALA A 79 0.75 -15.02 -1.70
N TYR A 80 1.17 -14.40 -2.81
CA TYR A 80 1.27 -15.08 -4.11
C TYR A 80 2.64 -14.93 -4.78
N GLY A 81 3.55 -14.14 -4.24
CA GLY A 81 4.85 -13.84 -4.86
C GLY A 81 4.72 -13.14 -6.21
N ARG A 82 3.71 -12.32 -6.40
CA ARG A 82 3.46 -11.60 -7.66
C ARG A 82 2.98 -10.19 -7.40
N TYR A 83 3.24 -9.29 -8.33
CA TYR A 83 2.70 -7.93 -8.31
C TYR A 83 1.29 -7.88 -8.89
N PRO A 84 0.41 -7.01 -8.36
CA PRO A 84 -0.89 -6.72 -8.95
C PRO A 84 -0.71 -6.23 -10.40
N LYS A 85 -1.48 -6.80 -11.33
CA LYS A 85 -1.27 -6.55 -12.77
C LYS A 85 -1.56 -5.12 -13.17
N ALA A 86 -2.65 -4.54 -12.67
CA ALA A 86 -3.06 -3.19 -13.01
C ALA A 86 -2.09 -2.15 -12.42
N ALA A 87 -1.69 -2.32 -11.16
CA ALA A 87 -0.68 -1.47 -10.53
C ALA A 87 0.64 -1.51 -11.32
N MET A 88 1.16 -2.69 -11.63
CA MET A 88 2.41 -2.84 -12.38
C MET A 88 2.33 -2.22 -13.78
N ALA A 89 1.22 -2.39 -14.48
CA ALA A 89 1.02 -1.77 -15.80
C ALA A 89 1.03 -0.24 -15.73
N TYR A 90 0.36 0.33 -14.72
CA TYR A 90 0.39 1.76 -14.47
C TYR A 90 1.80 2.26 -14.16
N LEU A 91 2.51 1.60 -13.23
CA LEU A 91 3.86 1.99 -12.84
C LEU A 91 4.84 1.93 -14.02
N LYS A 92 4.74 0.91 -14.87
CA LYS A 92 5.54 0.81 -16.10
C LYS A 92 5.25 1.98 -17.05
N LYS A 93 3.97 2.31 -17.26
CA LYS A 93 3.58 3.44 -18.11
C LYS A 93 4.13 4.78 -17.63
N LYS A 94 4.24 4.95 -16.30
CA LYS A 94 4.77 6.18 -15.65
C LYS A 94 6.28 6.17 -15.43
N GLY A 95 6.97 5.07 -15.70
CA GLY A 95 8.40 4.93 -15.40
C GLY A 95 8.73 4.78 -13.92
N TYR A 96 7.77 4.36 -13.11
CA TYR A 96 7.90 4.17 -11.66
C TYR A 96 8.05 2.71 -11.24
N ALA A 97 7.93 1.77 -12.17
CA ALA A 97 8.07 0.35 -11.86
C ALA A 97 9.47 0.06 -11.28
N PRO A 98 9.56 -0.82 -10.27
CA PRO A 98 10.85 -1.25 -9.76
C PRO A 98 11.63 -2.04 -10.82
N GLU A 99 12.94 -1.95 -10.74
CA GLU A 99 13.83 -2.83 -11.45
C GLU A 99 13.84 -4.18 -10.74
N ILE A 100 13.51 -5.23 -11.48
CA ILE A 100 13.40 -6.61 -10.99
C ILE A 100 14.51 -7.40 -11.66
N ALA A 101 15.42 -7.96 -10.86
CA ALA A 101 16.51 -8.77 -11.38
C ALA A 101 16.02 -10.18 -11.79
N ASP A 102 16.82 -10.84 -12.61
CA ASP A 102 16.55 -12.21 -13.01
C ASP A 102 16.49 -13.13 -11.78
N GLY A 103 15.43 -13.91 -11.68
CA GLY A 103 15.18 -14.82 -10.56
C GLY A 103 14.47 -14.22 -9.35
N ASP A 104 14.33 -12.90 -9.24
CA ASP A 104 13.65 -12.29 -8.09
C ASP A 104 12.20 -12.76 -7.96
N MET A 105 11.47 -12.87 -9.07
CA MET A 105 10.08 -13.33 -9.04
C MET A 105 9.95 -14.79 -8.60
N ASP A 106 10.91 -15.63 -8.92
CA ASP A 106 10.93 -17.04 -8.48
C ASP A 106 11.19 -17.13 -6.97
N ILE A 107 12.09 -16.29 -6.46
CA ILE A 107 12.37 -16.17 -5.01
C ILE A 107 11.11 -15.71 -4.28
N LEU A 108 10.42 -14.67 -4.76
CA LEU A 108 9.18 -14.17 -4.16
C LEU A 108 8.10 -15.26 -4.15
N LYS A 109 7.91 -15.96 -5.28
CA LYS A 109 6.91 -17.02 -5.40
C LYS A 109 7.21 -18.20 -4.48
N LYS A 110 8.48 -18.60 -4.38
CA LYS A 110 8.91 -19.67 -3.47
C LYS A 110 8.67 -19.26 -2.01
N ALA A 111 9.04 -18.05 -1.63
CA ALA A 111 8.82 -17.57 -0.26
C ALA A 111 7.33 -17.47 0.08
N ALA A 112 6.48 -17.04 -0.85
CA ALA A 112 5.03 -16.97 -0.65
C ALA A 112 4.41 -18.35 -0.36
N SER A 113 4.98 -19.44 -0.87
CA SER A 113 4.51 -20.81 -0.54
C SER A 113 4.96 -21.30 0.85
N GLU A 114 5.88 -20.60 1.49
CA GLU A 114 6.43 -20.97 2.79
C GLU A 114 5.87 -20.15 3.97
N ILE A 115 5.20 -19.04 3.70
CA ILE A 115 4.56 -18.26 4.76
C ILE A 115 3.31 -18.97 5.28
N THR A 116 3.02 -18.80 6.55
CA THR A 116 1.90 -19.46 7.25
C THR A 116 0.86 -18.50 7.75
N PHE A 117 1.16 -17.21 7.79
CA PHE A 117 0.21 -16.16 8.18
C PHE A 117 0.54 -14.83 7.51
N MET A 118 -0.45 -13.95 7.45
CA MET A 118 -0.27 -12.53 7.16
C MET A 118 -0.86 -11.70 8.30
N GLY A 119 -0.03 -10.81 8.87
CA GLY A 119 -0.45 -9.85 9.88
C GLY A 119 -0.85 -8.53 9.23
N VAL A 120 -1.95 -7.96 9.69
CA VAL A 120 -2.39 -6.64 9.25
C VAL A 120 -2.35 -5.64 10.39
N ASN A 121 -1.77 -4.48 10.15
CA ASN A 121 -1.82 -3.34 11.05
C ASN A 121 -2.95 -2.43 10.57
N TYR A 122 -4.08 -2.51 11.22
CA TYR A 122 -5.26 -1.73 10.91
C TYR A 122 -5.45 -0.58 11.89
N TYR A 123 -5.51 0.64 11.40
CA TYR A 123 -5.70 1.84 12.22
C TYR A 123 -6.94 2.64 11.79
N GLN A 124 -7.23 2.68 10.51
CA GLN A 124 -8.28 3.49 9.92
C GLN A 124 -8.65 2.96 8.53
N SER A 125 -9.81 3.35 8.05
CA SER A 125 -10.19 3.24 6.64
C SER A 125 -10.03 4.59 5.92
N CYS A 126 -10.09 4.57 4.60
CA CYS A 126 -10.10 5.78 3.79
C CYS A 126 -11.22 5.79 2.77
N VAL A 127 -11.50 6.97 2.23
CA VAL A 127 -12.42 7.15 1.11
C VAL A 127 -11.62 7.49 -0.13
N CYS A 128 -12.05 7.00 -1.28
CA CYS A 128 -11.44 7.28 -2.57
C CYS A 128 -12.39 8.02 -3.49
N GLU A 129 -11.91 9.10 -4.06
CA GLU A 129 -12.54 9.88 -5.11
C GLU A 129 -11.58 9.98 -6.29
N TYR A 130 -12.10 10.05 -7.52
CA TYR A 130 -11.27 10.29 -8.68
C TYR A 130 -10.58 11.65 -8.59
N ASN A 131 -9.29 11.66 -8.87
CA ASN A 131 -8.49 12.88 -8.90
C ASN A 131 -8.20 13.31 -10.34
N PRO A 132 -8.95 14.27 -10.90
CA PRO A 132 -8.69 14.77 -12.27
C PRO A 132 -7.49 15.70 -12.34
N MET A 133 -6.98 16.19 -11.19
CA MET A 133 -5.98 17.25 -11.12
C MET A 133 -4.64 16.77 -10.58
N ASP A 134 -3.61 17.46 -10.97
CA ASP A 134 -2.22 17.17 -10.64
C ASP A 134 -1.76 17.74 -9.29
N GLY A 135 -2.68 18.19 -8.44
CA GLY A 135 -2.36 18.97 -7.26
C GLY A 135 -2.18 18.21 -5.94
N VAL A 136 -2.56 16.93 -5.89
CA VAL A 136 -2.47 16.15 -4.65
C VAL A 136 -1.17 15.37 -4.62
N THR A 137 -0.39 15.55 -3.54
CA THR A 137 0.87 14.81 -3.42
C THR A 137 0.61 13.39 -2.93
N PRO A 138 1.24 12.39 -3.55
CA PRO A 138 1.13 11.00 -3.08
C PRO A 138 1.81 10.77 -1.72
N TYR A 139 2.51 11.74 -1.23
CA TYR A 139 3.24 11.76 0.03
C TYR A 139 2.70 12.80 1.00
N GLY A 140 1.46 13.22 0.82
CA GLY A 140 0.81 14.03 1.81
C GLY A 140 0.97 13.35 3.16
N THR A 141 1.39 14.08 4.14
CA THR A 141 1.45 13.59 5.50
C THR A 141 0.04 13.65 6.05
N MET A 142 -0.36 12.61 6.75
CA MET A 142 -1.47 12.69 7.68
C MET A 142 -1.28 13.91 8.59
N ASN A 143 -2.25 14.23 9.41
CA ASN A 143 -2.13 15.35 10.34
C ASN A 143 -0.76 15.40 11.04
N THR A 144 0.08 16.34 10.65
CA THR A 144 1.42 16.54 11.24
C THR A 144 1.45 17.70 12.22
N THR A 145 0.35 18.43 12.32
CA THR A 145 0.25 19.63 13.16
C THR A 145 -0.28 19.34 14.55
N GLY A 146 -0.97 18.19 14.74
CA GLY A 146 -1.70 17.87 15.95
C GLY A 146 -3.02 18.64 16.09
N VAL A 147 -3.41 19.44 15.10
CA VAL A 147 -4.67 20.19 15.08
C VAL A 147 -5.70 19.40 14.29
N LYS A 148 -6.81 19.07 14.91
CA LYS A 148 -7.92 18.35 14.25
C LYS A 148 -8.44 19.15 13.03
N GLY A 149 -8.66 18.44 11.92
CA GLY A 149 -9.09 19.04 10.66
C GLY A 149 -7.95 19.53 9.77
N SER A 150 -6.69 19.35 10.19
CA SER A 150 -5.51 19.80 9.41
C SER A 150 -4.86 18.69 8.58
N ALA A 151 -5.43 17.49 8.55
CA ALA A 151 -4.94 16.40 7.71
C ALA A 151 -4.97 16.79 6.23
N GLN A 152 -3.87 16.51 5.54
CA GLN A 152 -3.79 16.74 4.11
C GLN A 152 -4.37 15.56 3.33
N GLU A 153 -5.06 15.85 2.25
CA GLU A 153 -5.52 14.81 1.32
C GLU A 153 -4.31 14.12 0.66
N LEU A 154 -4.35 12.79 0.66
CA LEU A 154 -3.42 11.97 -0.09
C LEU A 154 -4.00 11.70 -1.48
N GLY A 155 -3.14 11.45 -2.46
CA GLY A 155 -3.63 11.10 -3.78
C GLY A 155 -2.55 10.78 -4.79
N MET A 156 -3.01 10.32 -5.94
CA MET A 156 -2.20 10.13 -7.15
C MET A 156 -2.90 10.80 -8.33
N GLN A 157 -2.13 11.56 -9.06
CA GLN A 157 -2.61 12.34 -10.22
C GLN A 157 -3.31 11.48 -11.27
N GLY A 158 -4.51 11.86 -11.64
CA GLY A 158 -5.31 11.18 -12.65
C GLY A 158 -5.85 9.82 -12.22
N ILE A 159 -5.78 9.48 -10.93
CA ILE A 159 -6.24 8.20 -10.40
C ILE A 159 -7.18 8.41 -9.23
N TYR A 160 -6.66 8.77 -8.06
CA TYR A 160 -7.46 8.90 -6.85
C TYR A 160 -6.94 10.02 -5.94
N LYS A 161 -7.80 10.48 -5.07
CA LYS A 161 -7.50 11.24 -3.86
C LYS A 161 -8.30 10.66 -2.69
N ASN A 162 -7.84 10.93 -1.46
CA ASN A 162 -8.46 10.47 -0.24
C ASN A 162 -9.04 11.66 0.54
N PRO A 163 -10.27 12.12 0.23
CA PRO A 163 -10.94 13.15 1.00
C PRO A 163 -11.36 12.62 2.38
N ALA A 164 -11.73 13.50 3.28
CA ALA A 164 -12.31 13.12 4.55
C ALA A 164 -13.57 12.27 4.36
N ASN A 165 -13.75 11.24 5.19
CA ASN A 165 -14.95 10.41 5.16
C ASN A 165 -16.15 11.22 5.71
N PRO A 166 -17.21 11.44 4.92
CA PRO A 166 -18.35 12.25 5.36
C PRO A 166 -19.29 11.54 6.35
N TYR A 167 -19.11 10.24 6.56
CA TYR A 167 -20.04 9.42 7.35
C TYR A 167 -19.44 8.90 8.66
N LEU A 168 -18.13 8.96 8.83
CA LEU A 168 -17.45 8.43 10.00
C LEU A 168 -16.77 9.54 10.79
N MET A 169 -16.78 9.38 12.10
CA MET A 169 -16.03 10.26 13.00
C MET A 169 -14.53 10.03 12.86
N THR A 170 -13.76 11.02 13.26
CA THR A 170 -12.30 10.94 13.31
C THR A 170 -11.77 11.12 14.73
N THR A 171 -10.60 10.58 14.96
CA THR A 171 -9.79 10.90 16.15
C THR A 171 -9.30 12.36 16.10
N ASP A 172 -8.61 12.82 17.16
CA ASP A 172 -7.97 14.15 17.15
C ASP A 172 -6.83 14.27 16.12
N TRP A 173 -6.33 13.12 15.62
CA TRP A 173 -5.35 13.04 14.54
C TRP A 173 -5.98 12.89 13.16
N ASP A 174 -7.27 13.13 13.03
CA ASP A 174 -8.06 12.96 11.80
C ASP A 174 -8.11 11.53 11.24
N TRP A 175 -7.76 10.53 12.05
CA TRP A 175 -7.90 9.15 11.65
C TRP A 175 -9.34 8.69 11.74
N THR A 176 -9.84 8.11 10.67
CA THR A 176 -11.22 7.62 10.61
C THR A 176 -11.43 6.48 11.61
N ILE A 177 -12.44 6.62 12.46
CA ILE A 177 -12.85 5.59 13.41
C ILE A 177 -13.79 4.63 12.70
N ASP A 178 -13.29 3.47 12.32
CA ASP A 178 -14.03 2.46 11.55
C ASP A 178 -13.79 1.05 12.08
N PRO A 179 -14.50 0.59 13.11
CA PRO A 179 -14.35 -0.75 13.63
C PRO A 179 -14.83 -1.86 12.68
N MET A 180 -15.61 -1.51 11.65
CA MET A 180 -16.08 -2.47 10.65
C MET A 180 -15.10 -2.68 9.51
N GLY A 181 -14.19 -1.75 9.28
CA GLY A 181 -13.25 -1.78 8.16
C GLY A 181 -12.33 -2.99 8.16
N ILE A 182 -12.00 -3.54 9.33
CA ILE A 182 -11.18 -4.77 9.43
C ILE A 182 -11.84 -6.01 8.80
N ARG A 183 -13.14 -5.97 8.54
CA ARG A 183 -13.90 -7.07 7.93
C ARG A 183 -14.00 -6.96 6.43
N PHE A 184 -13.49 -5.88 5.87
CA PHE A 184 -13.60 -5.52 4.46
C PHE A 184 -12.38 -6.04 3.69
#